data_b54a672ee60aa1906ea2bb1b260f4baf
#
_entry.id   b54a672ee60aa1906ea2bb1b260f4baf
#
_cell.length_a   1.000
_cell.length_b   1.000
_cell.length_c   1.000
_cell.angle_alpha   90.00
_cell.angle_beta   90.00
_cell.angle_gamma   90.00
#
_symmetry.space_group_name_H-M   'P 1'
#
loop_
_entity.id
_entity.type
_entity.pdbx_description
1 polymer ?
#
loop_
_entity_poly.entity_id
_entity_poly.type
_entity_poly.pdbx_seq_one_letter_code
_entity_poly.pdbx_strand_id
1 'polypeptide(L)'
;FWHTFWTRLGFAVHTSPVSSRGLYLAGQATIPSDTACFPAKLSHGHIKALSQMQLDAIFYPCLTYNIDEGLGDNHYNCPVVAYYPEVLAGNCDCLKNTKFIYDYVGIHRPHDFEKKITAVMEREFGPIPHGEIKAAVEAAYGEYERHMKQIREKGAEIMAAARKEGRRII
;
A
#
# COMPACT_ATOMS: atom_id res chain seq x y z
N PHE A 1 -7.12 3.61 2.87
CA PHE A 1 -6.44 4.81 2.35
C PHE A 1 -6.40 4.80 0.82
N TRP A 2 -5.54 3.99 0.17
CA TRP A 2 -5.30 4.02 -1.28
C TRP A 2 -6.55 3.72 -2.11
N HIS A 3 -7.35 2.72 -1.74
CA HIS A 3 -8.60 2.42 -2.42
C HIS A 3 -9.53 3.64 -2.43
N THR A 4 -9.70 4.29 -1.28
CA THR A 4 -10.54 5.49 -1.15
C THR A 4 -10.00 6.65 -1.99
N PHE A 5 -8.67 6.87 -1.97
CA PHE A 5 -8.03 7.90 -2.77
C PHE A 5 -8.33 7.74 -4.26
N TRP A 6 -8.04 6.55 -4.81
CA TRP A 6 -8.20 6.27 -6.23
C TRP A 6 -9.66 6.28 -6.68
N THR A 7 -10.55 5.64 -5.91
CA THR A 7 -11.98 5.62 -6.25
C THR A 7 -12.61 7.01 -6.18
N ARG A 8 -12.14 7.87 -5.28
CA ARG A 8 -12.63 9.25 -5.19
C ARG A 8 -12.25 10.10 -6.41
N LEU A 9 -11.16 9.78 -7.07
CA LEU A 9 -10.73 10.38 -8.34
C LEU A 9 -11.38 9.74 -9.58
N GLY A 10 -12.30 8.78 -9.39
CA GLY A 10 -13.02 8.14 -10.49
C GLY A 10 -12.32 6.93 -11.11
N PHE A 11 -11.21 6.45 -10.54
CA PHE A 11 -10.54 5.25 -11.04
C PHE A 11 -11.27 3.98 -10.62
N ALA A 12 -11.36 3.00 -11.51
CA ALA A 12 -11.74 1.63 -11.18
C ALA A 12 -10.55 0.91 -10.51
N VAL A 13 -10.69 0.61 -9.22
CA VAL A 13 -9.61 0.02 -8.42
C VAL A 13 -9.74 -1.49 -8.37
N HIS A 14 -8.71 -2.17 -8.83
CA HIS A 14 -8.55 -3.61 -8.72
C HIS A 14 -7.45 -3.96 -7.73
N THR A 15 -7.69 -4.93 -6.87
CA THR A 15 -6.69 -5.46 -5.93
C THR A 15 -6.21 -6.83 -6.42
N SER A 16 -4.96 -7.14 -6.11
CA SER A 16 -4.43 -8.49 -6.34
C SER A 16 -5.19 -9.54 -5.52
N PRO A 17 -5.20 -10.81 -5.94
CA PRO A 17 -5.84 -11.91 -5.20
C PRO A 17 -5.28 -12.06 -3.78
N VAL A 18 -6.00 -12.78 -2.93
CA VAL A 18 -5.51 -13.16 -1.60
C VAL A 18 -4.23 -13.99 -1.73
N SER A 19 -3.25 -13.70 -0.86
CA SER A 19 -1.97 -14.42 -0.80
C SER A 19 -2.20 -15.94 -0.64
N SER A 20 -1.51 -16.72 -1.48
CA SER A 20 -1.58 -18.17 -1.48
C SER A 20 -0.24 -18.78 -1.91
N ARG A 21 -0.09 -20.10 -1.67
CA ARG A 21 1.06 -20.83 -2.20
C ARG A 21 1.13 -20.77 -3.72
N GLY A 22 0.00 -20.85 -4.42
CA GLY A 22 -0.06 -20.73 -5.88
C GLY A 22 0.43 -19.38 -6.36
N LEU A 23 0.04 -18.29 -5.69
CA LEU A 23 0.50 -16.95 -5.98
C LEU A 23 2.01 -16.81 -5.78
N TYR A 24 2.56 -17.34 -4.70
CA TYR A 24 4.01 -17.38 -4.46
C TYR A 24 4.75 -18.10 -5.60
N LEU A 25 4.31 -19.30 -5.95
CA LEU A 25 4.95 -20.10 -7.02
C LEU A 25 4.88 -19.38 -8.38
N ALA A 26 3.79 -18.68 -8.66
CA ALA A 26 3.65 -17.90 -9.89
C ALA A 26 4.69 -16.78 -10.03
N GLY A 27 5.08 -16.15 -8.91
CA GLY A 27 6.08 -15.07 -8.90
C GLY A 27 7.52 -15.53 -8.65
N GLN A 28 7.74 -16.79 -8.29
CA GLN A 28 9.02 -17.29 -7.76
C GLN A 28 10.21 -17.03 -8.69
N ALA A 29 10.03 -17.16 -10.01
CA ALA A 29 11.10 -17.00 -10.98
C ALA A 29 11.70 -15.58 -11.06
N THR A 30 11.02 -14.58 -10.52
CA THR A 30 11.46 -13.18 -10.53
C THR A 30 12.07 -12.72 -9.20
N ILE A 31 12.12 -13.60 -8.19
CA ILE A 31 12.69 -13.29 -6.87
C ILE A 31 14.22 -13.23 -6.99
N PRO A 32 14.85 -12.07 -6.72
CA PRO A 32 16.29 -11.90 -6.97
C PRO A 32 17.18 -12.55 -5.88
N SER A 33 16.64 -12.87 -4.72
CA SER A 33 17.41 -13.41 -3.59
C SER A 33 16.57 -14.29 -2.67
N ASP A 34 17.13 -15.41 -2.25
CA ASP A 34 16.54 -16.30 -1.27
C ASP A 34 16.50 -15.68 0.14
N THR A 35 17.31 -14.67 0.42
CA THR A 35 17.34 -13.97 1.71
C THR A 35 16.20 -12.97 1.90
N ALA A 36 15.47 -12.62 0.81
CA ALA A 36 14.29 -11.78 0.93
C ALA A 36 13.25 -12.42 1.87
N CYS A 37 12.62 -11.62 2.73
CA CYS A 37 11.57 -12.11 3.62
C CYS A 37 10.36 -12.63 2.83
N PHE A 38 9.57 -13.50 3.43
CA PHE A 38 8.45 -14.14 2.73
C PHE A 38 7.39 -13.15 2.20
N PRO A 39 7.00 -12.08 2.91
CA PRO A 39 6.13 -11.05 2.36
C PRO A 39 6.70 -10.37 1.10
N ALA A 40 8.00 -10.11 1.05
CA ALA A 40 8.67 -9.60 -0.15
C ALA A 40 8.55 -10.56 -1.32
N LYS A 41 8.79 -11.85 -1.07
CA LYS A 41 8.65 -12.89 -2.09
C LYS A 41 7.23 -13.01 -2.64
N LEU A 42 6.22 -12.87 -1.77
CA LEU A 42 4.80 -12.86 -2.19
C LEU A 42 4.47 -11.71 -3.13
N SER A 43 5.07 -10.54 -2.96
CA SER A 43 4.78 -9.38 -3.80
C SER A 43 5.06 -9.62 -5.28
N HIS A 44 6.03 -10.48 -5.63
CA HIS A 44 6.30 -10.91 -7.01
C HIS A 44 5.10 -11.61 -7.65
N GLY A 45 4.44 -12.49 -6.89
CA GLY A 45 3.22 -13.17 -7.33
C GLY A 45 2.05 -12.21 -7.49
N HIS A 46 1.89 -11.26 -6.56
CA HIS A 46 0.86 -10.23 -6.65
C HIS A 46 1.02 -9.34 -7.88
N ILE A 47 2.25 -8.88 -8.14
CA ILE A 47 2.55 -8.08 -9.33
C ILE A 47 2.28 -8.86 -10.61
N LYS A 48 2.68 -10.11 -10.68
CA LYS A 48 2.40 -10.97 -11.83
C LYS A 48 0.91 -11.17 -12.06
N ALA A 49 0.14 -11.38 -11.01
CA ALA A 49 -1.31 -11.51 -11.11
C ALA A 49 -1.97 -10.22 -11.63
N LEU A 50 -1.56 -9.05 -11.11
CA LEU A 50 -2.06 -7.76 -11.58
C LEU A 50 -1.68 -7.49 -13.04
N SER A 51 -0.46 -7.80 -13.45
CA SER A 51 -0.02 -7.58 -14.84
C SER A 51 -0.80 -8.39 -15.88
N GLN A 52 -1.46 -9.48 -15.46
CA GLN A 52 -2.33 -10.30 -16.31
C GLN A 52 -3.77 -9.76 -16.43
N MET A 53 -4.14 -8.75 -15.63
CA MET A 53 -5.51 -8.20 -15.61
C MET A 53 -5.76 -7.11 -16.64
N GLN A 54 -4.79 -6.80 -17.52
CA GLN A 54 -4.90 -5.76 -18.55
C GLN A 54 -5.31 -4.38 -17.97
N LEU A 55 -4.68 -4.00 -16.87
CA LEU A 55 -4.90 -2.73 -16.18
C LEU A 55 -4.16 -1.59 -16.90
N ASP A 56 -4.71 -0.37 -16.85
CA ASP A 56 -4.06 0.83 -17.38
C ASP A 56 -2.78 1.18 -16.61
N ALA A 57 -2.75 0.92 -15.31
CA ALA A 57 -1.59 1.11 -14.46
C ALA A 57 -1.62 0.19 -13.22
N ILE A 58 -0.43 -0.10 -12.69
CA ILE A 58 -0.26 -0.72 -11.37
C ILE A 58 0.40 0.31 -10.47
N PHE A 59 -0.20 0.61 -9.33
CA PHE A 59 0.32 1.51 -8.32
C PHE A 59 0.82 0.76 -7.09
N TYR A 60 2.12 0.88 -6.81
CA TYR A 60 2.76 0.31 -5.63
C TYR A 60 3.80 1.29 -5.08
N PRO A 61 3.42 2.22 -4.20
CA PRO A 61 4.30 3.29 -3.75
C PRO A 61 5.41 2.81 -2.84
N CYS A 62 6.56 3.50 -2.89
CA CYS A 62 7.62 3.39 -1.91
C CYS A 62 7.25 4.19 -0.65
N LEU A 63 7.18 3.52 0.50
CA LEU A 63 6.79 4.12 1.77
C LEU A 63 7.94 4.01 2.78
N THR A 64 8.78 5.03 2.88
CA THR A 64 9.95 5.03 3.76
C THR A 64 9.61 5.28 5.23
N TYR A 65 8.51 5.98 5.49
CA TYR A 65 8.13 6.43 6.82
C TYR A 65 6.62 6.27 7.04
N ASN A 66 6.22 5.82 8.20
CA ASN A 66 4.82 5.60 8.54
C ASN A 66 4.22 6.77 9.33
N ILE A 67 2.91 6.80 9.47
CA ILE A 67 2.20 7.76 10.32
C ILE A 67 2.57 7.47 11.78
N ASP A 68 2.83 8.54 12.54
CA ASP A 68 3.04 8.48 13.98
C ASP A 68 1.69 8.21 14.67
N GLU A 69 1.57 7.05 15.28
CA GLU A 69 0.38 6.64 16.06
C GLU A 69 0.58 6.89 17.57
N GLY A 70 1.69 7.48 17.96
CA GLY A 70 2.02 7.76 19.36
C GLY A 70 2.35 6.49 20.18
N LEU A 71 2.70 5.37 19.52
CA LEU A 71 2.97 4.09 20.17
C LEU A 71 4.46 3.70 20.17
N GLY A 72 5.31 4.51 19.54
CA GLY A 72 6.74 4.26 19.45
C GLY A 72 7.50 5.50 19.04
N ASP A 73 8.81 5.43 19.08
CA ASP A 73 9.77 6.52 18.78
C ASP A 73 10.43 6.39 17.40
N ASN A 74 10.22 5.26 16.72
CA ASN A 74 10.74 5.01 15.39
C ASN A 74 9.61 4.65 14.41
N HIS A 75 9.48 5.42 13.34
CA HIS A 75 8.44 5.29 12.34
C HIS A 75 8.99 4.93 10.94
N TYR A 76 10.27 4.59 10.83
CA TYR A 76 10.83 4.09 9.59
C TYR A 76 10.30 2.70 9.26
N ASN A 77 9.84 2.53 8.04
CA ASN A 77 9.44 1.22 7.53
C ASN A 77 10.68 0.36 7.26
N CYS A 78 10.50 -0.95 7.31
CA CYS A 78 11.57 -1.86 6.91
C CYS A 78 11.92 -1.65 5.41
N PRO A 79 13.14 -2.01 4.98
CA PRO A 79 13.58 -1.80 3.58
C PRO A 79 12.65 -2.42 2.54
N VAL A 80 11.97 -3.52 2.86
CA VAL A 80 11.00 -4.16 1.97
C VAL A 80 9.78 -3.26 1.72
N VAL A 81 9.23 -2.63 2.75
CA VAL A 81 8.12 -1.69 2.58
C VAL A 81 8.59 -0.39 1.92
N ALA A 82 9.81 0.06 2.29
CA ALA A 82 10.33 1.34 1.84
C ALA A 82 10.74 1.34 0.35
N TYR A 83 11.36 0.26 -0.16
CA TYR A 83 12.07 0.26 -1.45
C TYR A 83 11.75 -0.91 -2.37
N TYR A 84 11.00 -1.89 -1.95
CA TYR A 84 10.79 -3.12 -2.71
C TYR A 84 10.10 -2.91 -4.07
N PRO A 85 9.25 -1.90 -4.27
CA PRO A 85 8.72 -1.60 -5.60
C PRO A 85 9.81 -1.36 -6.66
N GLU A 86 10.96 -0.76 -6.30
CA GLU A 86 12.11 -0.59 -7.21
C GLU A 86 12.74 -1.95 -7.59
N VAL A 87 12.81 -2.88 -6.62
CA VAL A 87 13.30 -4.24 -6.86
C VAL A 87 12.37 -4.97 -7.83
N LEU A 88 11.07 -4.84 -7.66
CA LEU A 88 10.07 -5.42 -8.57
C LEU A 88 10.18 -4.83 -9.97
N ALA A 89 10.33 -3.51 -10.09
CA ALA A 89 10.50 -2.84 -11.38
C ALA A 89 11.73 -3.37 -12.15
N GLY A 90 12.82 -3.66 -11.44
CA GLY A 90 14.05 -4.17 -12.03
C GLY A 90 14.06 -5.68 -12.34
N ASN A 91 13.18 -6.47 -11.70
CA ASN A 91 13.24 -7.94 -11.78
C ASN A 91 11.99 -8.60 -12.40
N CYS A 92 10.88 -7.88 -12.53
CA CYS A 92 9.63 -8.41 -13.08
C CYS A 92 9.46 -8.01 -14.54
N ASP A 93 9.83 -8.86 -15.47
CA ASP A 93 9.65 -8.61 -16.91
C ASP A 93 8.19 -8.34 -17.31
N CYS A 94 7.23 -8.85 -16.54
CA CYS A 94 5.80 -8.59 -16.76
C CYS A 94 5.42 -7.11 -16.61
N LEU A 95 6.26 -6.29 -15.99
CA LEU A 95 6.04 -4.85 -15.84
C LEU A 95 6.53 -4.03 -17.05
N LYS A 96 7.31 -4.60 -17.97
CA LYS A 96 7.89 -3.88 -19.13
C LYS A 96 6.83 -3.23 -20.03
N ASN A 97 5.65 -3.83 -20.12
CA ASN A 97 4.53 -3.35 -20.94
C ASN A 97 3.36 -2.83 -20.09
N THR A 98 3.58 -2.57 -18.80
CA THR A 98 2.56 -2.08 -17.88
C THR A 98 3.05 -0.78 -17.26
N LYS A 99 2.21 0.25 -17.23
CA LYS A 99 2.51 1.47 -16.46
C LYS A 99 2.63 1.08 -14.99
N PHE A 100 3.84 1.14 -14.43
CA PHE A 100 4.11 0.81 -13.03
C PHE A 100 4.52 2.09 -12.28
N ILE A 101 3.71 2.51 -11.33
CA ILE A 101 3.86 3.76 -10.56
C ILE A 101 4.33 3.39 -9.16
N TYR A 102 5.57 3.73 -8.83
CA TYR A 102 6.24 3.36 -7.58
C TYR A 102 6.97 4.52 -6.89
N ASP A 103 6.41 5.69 -7.02
CA ASP A 103 6.96 6.92 -6.45
C ASP A 103 7.01 6.91 -4.91
N TYR A 104 7.90 7.75 -4.36
CA TYR A 104 8.04 7.98 -2.92
C TYR A 104 6.98 8.97 -2.43
N VAL A 105 5.79 8.48 -2.18
CA VAL A 105 4.63 9.27 -1.74
C VAL A 105 4.25 8.93 -0.29
N GLY A 106 5.14 9.26 0.64
CA GLY A 106 4.92 9.01 2.07
C GLY A 106 3.65 9.70 2.60
N ILE A 107 2.80 8.92 3.29
CA ILE A 107 1.51 9.38 3.84
C ILE A 107 1.61 10.00 5.24
N HIS A 108 2.80 10.01 5.84
CA HIS A 108 3.02 10.47 7.23
C HIS A 108 2.88 11.99 7.42
N ARG A 109 2.92 12.76 6.33
CA ARG A 109 2.74 14.22 6.33
C ARG A 109 1.70 14.61 5.28
N PRO A 110 0.44 14.88 5.68
CA PRO A 110 -0.66 15.11 4.75
C PRO A 110 -0.40 16.23 3.72
N HIS A 111 0.19 17.34 4.15
CA HIS A 111 0.50 18.47 3.26
C HIS A 111 1.58 18.11 2.21
N ASP A 112 2.65 17.42 2.64
CA ASP A 112 3.70 16.98 1.72
C ASP A 112 3.20 15.89 0.78
N PHE A 113 2.31 15.01 1.28
CA PHE A 113 1.66 13.97 0.50
C PHE A 113 0.82 14.58 -0.63
N GLU A 114 -0.07 15.54 -0.31
CA GLU A 114 -0.93 16.20 -1.31
C GLU A 114 -0.09 16.77 -2.46
N LYS A 115 0.99 17.48 -2.15
CA LYS A 115 1.89 18.06 -3.16
C LYS A 115 2.55 16.99 -4.03
N LYS A 116 3.08 15.92 -3.40
CA LYS A 116 3.76 14.84 -4.12
C LYS A 116 2.81 14.04 -5.00
N ILE A 117 1.65 13.66 -4.46
CA ILE A 117 0.69 12.88 -5.22
C ILE A 117 0.09 13.67 -6.38
N THR A 118 -0.10 14.99 -6.24
CA THR A 118 -0.50 15.87 -7.34
C THR A 118 0.50 15.80 -8.49
N ALA A 119 1.80 15.93 -8.20
CA ALA A 119 2.84 15.84 -9.23
C ALA A 119 2.87 14.47 -9.94
N VAL A 120 2.66 13.38 -9.19
CA VAL A 120 2.55 12.03 -9.76
C VAL A 120 1.32 11.92 -10.65
N MET A 121 0.16 12.40 -10.20
CA MET A 121 -1.08 12.35 -10.97
C MET A 121 -0.98 13.12 -12.28
N GLU A 122 -0.46 14.33 -12.24
CA GLU A 122 -0.26 15.17 -13.44
C GLU A 122 0.69 14.53 -14.44
N ARG A 123 1.78 13.94 -13.96
CA ARG A 123 2.75 13.24 -14.82
C ARG A 123 2.18 12.00 -15.47
N GLU A 124 1.42 11.20 -14.72
CA GLU A 124 0.95 9.88 -15.17
C GLU A 124 -0.37 9.91 -15.94
N PHE A 125 -1.27 10.81 -15.57
CA PHE A 125 -2.64 10.84 -16.07
C PHE A 125 -3.06 12.18 -16.71
N GLY A 126 -2.17 13.18 -16.68
CA GLY A 126 -2.46 14.52 -17.15
C GLY A 126 -3.11 15.41 -16.08
N PRO A 127 -3.48 16.64 -16.42
CA PRO A 127 -3.97 17.60 -15.46
C PRO A 127 -5.30 17.16 -14.84
N ILE A 128 -5.35 17.14 -13.52
CA ILE A 128 -6.55 16.89 -12.71
C ILE A 128 -6.83 18.16 -11.90
N PRO A 129 -8.09 18.61 -11.78
CA PRO A 129 -8.40 19.79 -10.96
C PRO A 129 -7.90 19.62 -9.53
N HIS A 130 -7.13 20.58 -9.03
CA HIS A 130 -6.51 20.52 -7.70
C HIS A 130 -7.54 20.27 -6.59
N GLY A 131 -8.76 20.83 -6.72
CA GLY A 131 -9.84 20.58 -5.76
C GLY A 131 -10.28 19.10 -5.66
N GLU A 132 -10.21 18.37 -6.78
CA GLU A 132 -10.55 16.94 -6.81
C GLU A 132 -9.46 16.11 -6.10
N ILE A 133 -8.18 16.42 -6.37
CA ILE A 133 -7.07 15.75 -5.68
C ILE A 133 -7.14 16.02 -4.17
N LYS A 134 -7.34 17.28 -3.78
CA LYS A 134 -7.48 17.65 -2.37
C LYS A 134 -8.63 16.90 -1.69
N ALA A 135 -9.79 16.85 -2.31
CA ALA A 135 -10.95 16.12 -1.78
C ALA A 135 -10.68 14.59 -1.67
N ALA A 136 -9.94 14.02 -2.61
CA ALA A 136 -9.53 12.61 -2.55
C ALA A 136 -8.52 12.35 -1.42
N VAL A 137 -7.57 13.25 -1.20
CA VAL A 137 -6.61 13.20 -0.09
C VAL A 137 -7.33 13.27 1.25
N GLU A 138 -8.22 14.26 1.44
CA GLU A 138 -9.01 14.41 2.66
C GLU A 138 -9.87 13.16 2.95
N ALA A 139 -10.53 12.62 1.93
CA ALA A 139 -11.31 11.39 2.06
C ALA A 139 -10.45 10.18 2.45
N ALA A 140 -9.25 10.05 1.89
CA ALA A 140 -8.32 8.95 2.19
C ALA A 140 -7.81 9.00 3.63
N TYR A 141 -7.45 10.19 4.14
CA TYR A 141 -7.04 10.35 5.55
C TYR A 141 -8.22 10.14 6.50
N GLY A 142 -9.40 10.66 6.20
CA GLY A 142 -10.61 10.42 7.00
C GLY A 142 -10.96 8.93 7.10
N GLU A 143 -10.81 8.17 6.01
CA GLU A 143 -10.97 6.71 6.02
C GLU A 143 -9.90 6.01 6.86
N TYR A 144 -8.64 6.44 6.78
CA TYR A 144 -7.58 5.92 7.62
C TYR A 144 -7.88 6.12 9.12
N GLU A 145 -8.23 7.34 9.52
CA GLU A 145 -8.57 7.66 10.91
C GLU A 145 -9.76 6.85 11.42
N ARG A 146 -10.81 6.73 10.60
CA ARG A 146 -11.99 5.91 10.90
C ARG A 146 -11.63 4.45 11.13
N HIS A 147 -10.80 3.90 10.26
CA HIS A 147 -10.35 2.51 10.35
C HIS A 147 -9.49 2.27 11.59
N MET A 148 -8.55 3.16 11.87
CA MET A 148 -7.71 3.08 13.07
C MET A 148 -8.51 3.18 14.37
N LYS A 149 -9.54 4.03 14.39
CA LYS A 149 -10.49 4.09 15.51
C LYS A 149 -11.21 2.75 15.72
N GLN A 150 -11.73 2.15 14.65
CA GLN A 150 -12.39 0.84 14.72
C GLN A 150 -11.46 -0.27 15.23
N ILE A 151 -10.20 -0.30 14.79
CA ILE A 151 -9.20 -1.26 15.28
C ILE A 151 -8.97 -1.10 16.78
N ARG A 152 -8.80 0.13 17.26
CA ARG A 152 -8.58 0.42 18.69
C ARG A 152 -9.80 0.01 19.54
N GLU A 153 -11.01 0.35 19.10
CA GLU A 153 -12.27 -0.03 19.77
C GLU A 153 -12.41 -1.56 19.83
N LYS A 154 -12.21 -2.23 18.70
CA LYS A 154 -12.30 -3.70 18.63
C LYS A 154 -11.22 -4.38 19.47
N GLY A 155 -10.00 -3.88 19.46
CA GLY A 155 -8.92 -4.35 20.32
C GLY A 155 -9.27 -4.21 21.81
N ALA A 156 -9.80 -3.08 22.22
CA ALA A 156 -10.25 -2.85 23.61
C ALA A 156 -11.36 -3.82 24.05
N GLU A 157 -12.35 -4.06 23.16
CA GLU A 157 -13.41 -5.06 23.41
C GLU A 157 -12.85 -6.47 23.62
N ILE A 158 -11.94 -6.91 22.73
CA ILE A 158 -11.31 -8.24 22.79
C ILE A 158 -10.52 -8.37 24.08
N MET A 159 -9.72 -7.35 24.44
CA MET A 159 -8.94 -7.34 25.68
C MET A 159 -9.84 -7.38 26.92
N ALA A 160 -10.94 -6.64 26.93
CA ALA A 160 -11.89 -6.65 28.06
C ALA A 160 -12.56 -8.03 28.21
N ALA A 161 -12.97 -8.64 27.09
CA ALA A 161 -13.56 -9.98 27.10
C ALA A 161 -12.56 -11.04 27.60
N ALA A 162 -11.31 -11.03 27.11
CA ALA A 162 -10.28 -11.95 27.55
C ALA A 162 -9.96 -11.82 29.04
N ARG A 163 -9.89 -10.59 29.57
CA ARG A 163 -9.71 -10.36 31.02
C ARG A 163 -10.86 -10.91 31.83
N LYS A 164 -12.10 -10.73 31.37
CA LYS A 164 -13.31 -11.25 32.03
C LYS A 164 -13.31 -12.79 32.07
N GLU A 165 -12.80 -13.43 31.05
CA GLU A 165 -12.69 -14.90 30.96
C GLU A 165 -11.41 -15.46 31.64
N GLY A 166 -10.59 -14.61 32.26
CA GLY A 166 -9.32 -15.03 32.89
C GLY A 166 -8.26 -15.52 31.91
N ARG A 167 -8.38 -15.20 30.62
CA ARG A 167 -7.41 -15.57 29.60
C ARG A 167 -6.19 -14.64 29.68
N ARG A 168 -5.00 -15.22 29.53
CA ARG A 168 -3.78 -14.43 29.35
C ARG A 168 -3.76 -13.86 27.93
N ILE A 169 -3.49 -12.56 27.84
CA ILE A 169 -3.24 -11.86 26.57
C ILE A 169 -1.72 -11.83 26.41
N ILE A 170 -1.21 -12.44 25.38
CA ILE A 170 0.22 -12.48 25.03
C ILE A 170 0.45 -11.46 23.91
#